data_59e2feea17ca770a5c2fb5578ae6eed8
#
_entry.id   59e2feea17ca770a5c2fb5578ae6eed8
#
_cell.length_a   1.000
_cell.length_b   1.000
_cell.length_c   1.000
_cell.angle_alpha   90.00
_cell.angle_beta   90.00
_cell.angle_gamma   90.00
#
_symmetry.space_group_name_H-M   'P 1'
#
loop_
_entity.id
_entity.type
_entity.pdbx_description
1 polymer ?
#
loop_
_entity_poly.entity_id
_entity_poly.type
_entity_poly.pdbx_seq_one_letter_code
_entity_poly.pdbx_strand_id
1 'polypeptide(L)'
;GRAVAHVARLLGLPAKVLMPAGTAQDRIDAIVGEGAEVEVTDAGYDDTVRLAAALAGPAAAVISDTSWPGYQRAPQDVIDGYATVVGEVTDLIDAGGLPEPDVIAAQIGVGGFAAAVARGFAHRPNRLMVGAEPLDAACVTASAAAGHIVSLEGAQHSAMARLNCGTPSDLAWPDVSRGFDAFSVIDDAATEQAMRLLARDGIAAGESGAAGLGGLLGNLDELGLTSDDTVLVFLTEGPTDSANYRRVVGGNQE
;
A
#
# COMPACT_ATOMS: atom_id res chain seq x y z
N GLY A 1 -0.58 -3.89 11.29
CA GLY A 1 -1.19 -4.31 12.56
C GLY A 1 -1.42 -5.81 12.64
N ARG A 2 -2.22 -6.41 11.72
CA ARG A 2 -2.57 -7.83 11.80
C ARG A 2 -1.36 -8.77 11.76
N ALA A 3 -0.40 -8.53 10.89
CA ALA A 3 0.82 -9.36 10.82
C ALA A 3 1.63 -9.30 12.12
N VAL A 4 1.74 -8.11 12.74
CA VAL A 4 2.39 -7.94 14.04
C VAL A 4 1.65 -8.71 15.12
N ALA A 5 0.31 -8.60 15.16
CA ALA A 5 -0.53 -9.34 16.11
C ALA A 5 -0.36 -10.86 15.96
N HIS A 6 -0.36 -11.35 14.70
CA HIS A 6 -0.16 -12.77 14.40
C HIS A 6 1.19 -13.29 14.90
N VAL A 7 2.29 -12.58 14.59
CA VAL A 7 3.64 -12.99 15.03
C VAL A 7 3.76 -12.89 16.55
N ALA A 8 3.22 -11.85 17.18
CA ALA A 8 3.22 -11.72 18.64
C ALA A 8 2.51 -12.92 19.29
N ARG A 9 1.35 -13.34 18.76
CA ARG A 9 0.64 -14.53 19.23
C ARG A 9 1.49 -15.81 19.13
N LEU A 10 2.19 -15.99 18.00
CA LEU A 10 3.09 -17.16 17.81
C LEU A 10 4.25 -17.16 18.81
N LEU A 11 4.73 -16.00 19.20
CA LEU A 11 5.81 -15.82 20.16
C LEU A 11 5.34 -15.77 21.63
N GLY A 12 4.03 -15.83 21.87
CA GLY A 12 3.45 -15.68 23.23
C GLY A 12 3.65 -14.28 23.83
N LEU A 13 3.78 -13.25 22.98
CA LEU A 13 3.98 -11.86 23.40
C LEU A 13 2.64 -11.09 23.34
N PRO A 14 2.40 -10.17 24.29
CA PRO A 14 1.26 -9.26 24.17
C PRO A 14 1.50 -8.28 23.01
N ALA A 15 0.42 -7.95 22.28
CA ALA A 15 0.42 -6.93 21.25
C ALA A 15 -0.73 -5.95 21.45
N LYS A 16 -0.46 -4.66 21.25
CA LYS A 16 -1.45 -3.60 21.17
C LYS A 16 -1.33 -2.92 19.82
N VAL A 17 -2.45 -2.79 19.11
CA VAL A 17 -2.51 -2.16 17.79
C VAL A 17 -3.37 -0.90 17.88
N LEU A 18 -2.78 0.24 17.53
CA LEU A 18 -3.51 1.49 17.38
C LEU A 18 -4.03 1.58 15.93
N MET A 19 -5.31 1.88 15.79
CA MET A 19 -5.97 2.02 14.49
C MET A 19 -6.49 3.45 14.33
N PRO A 20 -6.37 4.06 13.15
CA PRO A 20 -6.92 5.40 12.92
C PRO A 20 -8.46 5.38 12.94
N ALA A 21 -9.05 6.54 13.18
CA ALA A 21 -10.48 6.76 13.10
C ALA A 21 -11.06 6.26 11.76
N GLY A 22 -12.28 5.73 11.79
CA GLY A 22 -12.97 5.25 10.58
C GLY A 22 -12.50 3.89 10.05
N THR A 23 -11.63 3.18 10.77
CA THR A 23 -11.23 1.82 10.38
C THR A 23 -12.43 0.88 10.36
N ALA A 24 -12.62 0.14 9.26
CA ALA A 24 -13.70 -0.83 9.10
C ALA A 24 -13.66 -1.93 10.18
N GLN A 25 -14.84 -2.31 10.68
CA GLN A 25 -14.98 -3.28 11.79
C GLN A 25 -14.34 -4.63 11.46
N ASP A 26 -14.49 -5.13 10.23
CA ASP A 26 -13.89 -6.39 9.78
C ASP A 26 -12.36 -6.40 9.97
N ARG A 27 -11.70 -5.24 9.77
CA ARG A 27 -10.26 -5.09 9.96
C ARG A 27 -9.86 -5.12 11.43
N ILE A 28 -10.68 -4.49 12.29
CA ILE A 28 -10.51 -4.52 13.76
C ILE A 28 -10.67 -5.95 14.25
N ASP A 29 -11.75 -6.61 13.85
CA ASP A 29 -12.08 -7.99 14.26
C ASP A 29 -10.98 -8.98 13.84
N ALA A 30 -10.39 -8.79 12.65
CA ALA A 30 -9.30 -9.62 12.18
C ALA A 30 -8.01 -9.47 13.02
N ILE A 31 -7.78 -8.30 13.63
CA ILE A 31 -6.63 -8.07 14.53
C ILE A 31 -6.94 -8.63 15.93
N VAL A 32 -8.16 -8.39 16.44
CA VAL A 32 -8.63 -8.95 17.72
C VAL A 32 -8.61 -10.49 17.67
N GLY A 33 -9.01 -11.08 16.52
CA GLY A 33 -8.94 -12.52 16.30
C GLY A 33 -7.54 -13.13 16.36
N GLU A 34 -6.48 -12.32 16.18
CA GLU A 34 -5.10 -12.72 16.42
C GLU A 34 -4.68 -12.59 17.90
N GLY A 35 -5.58 -12.13 18.78
CA GLY A 35 -5.33 -12.00 20.22
C GLY A 35 -4.67 -10.68 20.64
N ALA A 36 -4.60 -9.68 19.78
CA ALA A 36 -4.09 -8.37 20.14
C ALA A 36 -5.17 -7.47 20.74
N GLU A 37 -4.78 -6.57 21.64
CA GLU A 37 -5.59 -5.42 22.04
C GLU A 37 -5.64 -4.43 20.88
N VAL A 38 -6.83 -3.91 20.55
CA VAL A 38 -7.01 -2.87 19.55
C VAL A 38 -7.56 -1.62 20.20
N GLU A 39 -6.91 -0.50 19.94
CA GLU A 39 -7.40 0.84 20.31
C GLU A 39 -7.63 1.65 19.03
N VAL A 40 -8.87 2.08 18.81
CA VAL A 40 -9.22 2.99 17.73
C VAL A 40 -9.06 4.41 18.26
N THR A 41 -8.19 5.20 17.61
CA THR A 41 -7.95 6.60 17.98
C THR A 41 -8.95 7.52 17.28
N ASP A 42 -9.08 8.76 17.79
CA ASP A 42 -9.86 9.82 17.13
C ASP A 42 -9.02 10.59 16.09
N ALA A 43 -7.93 9.99 15.60
CA ALA A 43 -6.92 10.63 14.78
C ALA A 43 -6.77 9.94 13.41
N GLY A 44 -6.21 10.65 12.43
CA GLY A 44 -5.76 10.07 11.17
C GLY A 44 -4.52 9.17 11.32
N TYR A 45 -4.04 8.62 10.20
CA TYR A 45 -2.92 7.68 10.21
C TYR A 45 -1.65 8.27 10.81
N ASP A 46 -1.18 9.42 10.34
CA ASP A 46 0.10 10.01 10.77
C ASP A 46 0.10 10.36 12.26
N ASP A 47 -1.02 10.87 12.79
CA ASP A 47 -1.18 11.13 14.23
C ASP A 47 -1.21 9.83 15.02
N THR A 48 -1.88 8.80 14.52
CA THR A 48 -1.90 7.46 15.15
C THR A 48 -0.49 6.86 15.21
N VAL A 49 0.34 7.05 14.18
CA VAL A 49 1.76 6.67 14.19
C VAL A 49 2.51 7.44 15.29
N ARG A 50 2.27 8.76 15.43
CA ARG A 50 2.90 9.56 16.51
C ARG A 50 2.49 9.08 17.90
N LEU A 51 1.21 8.74 18.10
CA LEU A 51 0.73 8.16 19.34
C LEU A 51 1.41 6.81 19.65
N ALA A 52 1.53 5.93 18.65
CA ALA A 52 2.22 4.66 18.80
C ALA A 52 3.70 4.85 19.14
N ALA A 53 4.38 5.79 18.46
CA ALA A 53 5.78 6.11 18.72
C ALA A 53 6.02 6.59 20.17
N ALA A 54 5.07 7.34 20.74
CA ALA A 54 5.14 7.81 22.12
C ALA A 54 5.03 6.68 23.17
N LEU A 55 4.54 5.49 22.79
CA LEU A 55 4.48 4.32 23.67
C LEU A 55 5.79 3.53 23.71
N ALA A 56 6.78 3.87 22.88
CA ALA A 56 8.07 3.19 22.85
C ALA A 56 8.79 3.33 24.20
N GLY A 57 9.34 2.22 24.68
CA GLY A 57 10.08 2.23 25.96
C GLY A 57 10.75 0.89 26.24
N PRO A 58 11.39 0.74 27.44
CA PRO A 58 12.10 -0.48 27.78
C PRO A 58 11.23 -1.76 27.79
N ALA A 59 9.91 -1.61 28.00
CA ALA A 59 8.95 -2.72 28.03
C ALA A 59 8.09 -2.83 26.77
N ALA A 60 8.21 -1.90 25.81
CA ALA A 60 7.35 -1.87 24.60
C ALA A 60 8.18 -1.49 23.36
N ALA A 61 8.24 -2.40 22.40
CA ALA A 61 8.77 -2.12 21.09
C ALA A 61 7.64 -1.65 20.16
N VAL A 62 7.88 -0.56 19.44
CA VAL A 62 6.99 -0.10 18.37
C VAL A 62 7.36 -0.83 17.06
N ILE A 63 6.35 -1.30 16.32
CA ILE A 63 6.51 -1.85 14.97
C ILE A 63 5.60 -1.05 14.05
N SER A 64 6.20 -0.19 13.24
CA SER A 64 5.55 0.65 12.23
C SER A 64 6.25 0.46 10.88
N ASP A 65 5.51 0.66 9.79
CA ASP A 65 6.00 0.57 8.41
C ASP A 65 6.55 1.92 7.89
N THR A 66 6.34 3.01 8.62
CA THR A 66 6.93 4.31 8.30
C THR A 66 8.12 4.61 9.20
N SER A 67 9.13 5.28 8.66
CA SER A 67 10.36 5.65 9.38
C SER A 67 10.37 7.13 9.72
N TRP A 68 11.15 7.45 10.76
CA TRP A 68 11.50 8.83 11.15
C TRP A 68 12.92 8.85 11.72
N PRO A 69 13.53 10.03 11.97
CA PRO A 69 14.87 10.11 12.53
C PRO A 69 15.03 9.30 13.82
N GLY A 70 15.96 8.34 13.80
CA GLY A 70 16.21 7.42 14.92
C GLY A 70 15.36 6.14 14.94
N TYR A 71 14.38 6.01 14.03
CA TYR A 71 13.55 4.81 13.90
C TYR A 71 13.54 4.31 12.46
N GLN A 72 14.46 3.40 12.13
CA GLN A 72 14.66 2.90 10.75
C GLN A 72 14.65 1.39 10.66
N ARG A 73 14.99 0.65 11.73
CA ARG A 73 15.19 -0.79 11.66
C ARG A 73 13.89 -1.54 11.29
N ALA A 74 12.82 -1.35 12.04
CA ALA A 74 11.56 -2.04 11.76
C ALA A 74 10.95 -1.66 10.40
N PRO A 75 10.94 -0.36 9.97
CA PRO A 75 10.55 -0.02 8.60
C PRO A 75 11.44 -0.69 7.53
N GLN A 76 12.75 -0.82 7.75
CA GLN A 76 13.63 -1.55 6.83
C GLN A 76 13.25 -3.04 6.78
N ASP A 77 13.05 -3.67 7.94
CA ASP A 77 12.63 -5.07 8.02
C ASP A 77 11.27 -5.30 7.30
N VAL A 78 10.37 -4.30 7.30
CA VAL A 78 9.11 -4.34 6.53
C VAL A 78 9.36 -4.27 5.02
N ILE A 79 10.23 -3.36 4.56
CA ILE A 79 10.61 -3.26 3.14
C ILE A 79 11.27 -4.57 2.68
N ASP A 80 12.17 -5.13 3.49
CA ASP A 80 12.86 -6.39 3.19
C ASP A 80 11.87 -7.58 3.15
N GLY A 81 10.84 -7.57 4.00
CA GLY A 81 9.74 -8.52 3.96
C GLY A 81 8.94 -8.44 2.65
N TYR A 82 8.65 -7.24 2.17
CA TYR A 82 8.00 -7.04 0.86
C TYR A 82 8.88 -7.49 -0.31
N ALA A 83 10.20 -7.44 -0.19
CA ALA A 83 11.12 -7.93 -1.21
C ALA A 83 10.94 -9.42 -1.52
N THR A 84 10.36 -10.20 -0.60
CA THR A 84 10.00 -11.61 -0.85
C THR A 84 8.99 -11.74 -2.00
N VAL A 85 7.91 -10.95 -1.97
CA VAL A 85 6.90 -10.97 -3.05
C VAL A 85 7.52 -10.58 -4.38
N VAL A 86 8.35 -9.54 -4.36
CA VAL A 86 9.01 -9.04 -5.58
C VAL A 86 10.02 -10.07 -6.10
N GLY A 87 10.79 -10.70 -5.21
CA GLY A 87 11.74 -11.77 -5.54
C GLY A 87 11.05 -12.97 -6.19
N GLU A 88 9.93 -13.44 -5.63
CA GLU A 88 9.15 -14.55 -6.21
C GLU A 88 8.66 -14.22 -7.63
N VAL A 89 8.23 -12.98 -7.86
CA VAL A 89 7.80 -12.53 -9.21
C VAL A 89 8.98 -12.46 -10.17
N THR A 90 10.11 -11.88 -9.75
CA THR A 90 11.31 -11.79 -10.61
C THR A 90 11.91 -13.16 -10.92
N ASP A 91 11.92 -14.07 -9.97
CA ASP A 91 12.35 -15.46 -10.18
C ASP A 91 11.48 -16.18 -11.22
N LEU A 92 10.14 -15.95 -11.19
CA LEU A 92 9.22 -16.51 -12.17
C LEU A 92 9.44 -15.93 -13.57
N ILE A 93 9.71 -14.63 -13.68
CA ILE A 93 10.06 -13.97 -14.96
C ILE A 93 11.36 -14.58 -15.49
N ASP A 94 12.41 -14.66 -14.67
CA ASP A 94 13.73 -15.17 -15.06
C ASP A 94 13.69 -16.65 -15.46
N ALA A 95 12.79 -17.42 -14.88
CA ALA A 95 12.53 -18.81 -15.26
C ALA A 95 11.66 -18.95 -16.53
N GLY A 96 11.15 -17.86 -17.11
CA GLY A 96 10.24 -17.88 -18.25
C GLY A 96 8.82 -18.33 -17.90
N GLY A 97 8.45 -18.33 -16.62
CA GLY A 97 7.11 -18.66 -16.14
C GLY A 97 6.12 -17.50 -16.25
N LEU A 98 6.63 -16.26 -16.31
CA LEU A 98 5.88 -15.04 -16.59
C LEU A 98 6.57 -14.24 -17.69
N PRO A 99 5.84 -13.46 -18.49
CA PRO A 99 6.44 -12.54 -19.45
C PRO A 99 7.18 -11.40 -18.73
N GLU A 100 8.17 -10.81 -19.38
CA GLU A 100 8.79 -9.56 -18.92
C GLU A 100 7.74 -8.43 -19.01
N PRO A 101 7.50 -7.67 -17.93
CA PRO A 101 6.53 -6.59 -17.98
C PRO A 101 7.10 -5.33 -18.65
N ASP A 102 6.32 -4.73 -19.51
CA ASP A 102 6.57 -3.39 -20.09
C ASP A 102 6.20 -2.30 -19.09
N VAL A 103 5.18 -2.57 -18.26
CA VAL A 103 4.66 -1.64 -17.26
C VAL A 103 4.48 -2.34 -15.92
N ILE A 104 4.91 -1.66 -14.85
CA ILE A 104 4.74 -2.13 -13.48
C ILE A 104 4.00 -1.05 -12.69
N ALA A 105 2.85 -1.39 -12.14
CA ALA A 105 2.10 -0.48 -11.29
C ALA A 105 2.06 -0.97 -9.83
N ALA A 106 2.35 -0.05 -8.92
CA ALA A 106 2.29 -0.30 -7.48
C ALA A 106 1.52 0.81 -6.76
N GLN A 107 0.67 0.41 -5.84
CA GLN A 107 -0.01 1.33 -4.92
C GLN A 107 0.97 1.86 -3.88
N ILE A 108 0.80 3.13 -3.52
CA ILE A 108 1.68 3.84 -2.59
C ILE A 108 0.87 4.45 -1.45
N GLY A 109 1.23 4.08 -0.20
CA GLY A 109 0.90 4.82 1.00
C GLY A 109 2.16 5.57 1.46
N VAL A 110 2.79 5.17 2.58
CA VAL A 110 4.08 5.74 3.03
C VAL A 110 5.28 5.33 2.15
N GLY A 111 5.10 4.41 1.21
CA GLY A 111 6.10 4.02 0.22
C GLY A 111 6.88 2.73 0.50
N GLY A 112 6.67 2.06 1.63
CA GLY A 112 7.48 0.87 1.99
C GLY A 112 7.37 -0.27 0.96
N PHE A 113 6.15 -0.61 0.50
CA PHE A 113 5.96 -1.60 -0.56
C PHE A 113 6.54 -1.14 -1.89
N ALA A 114 6.26 0.12 -2.28
CA ALA A 114 6.77 0.70 -3.52
C ALA A 114 8.30 0.73 -3.56
N ALA A 115 8.98 0.98 -2.43
CA ALA A 115 10.43 0.92 -2.33
C ALA A 115 10.96 -0.50 -2.60
N ALA A 116 10.29 -1.54 -2.09
CA ALA A 116 10.66 -2.92 -2.40
C ALA A 116 10.48 -3.24 -3.89
N VAL A 117 9.38 -2.77 -4.51
CA VAL A 117 9.16 -2.92 -5.97
C VAL A 117 10.25 -2.19 -6.75
N ALA A 118 10.54 -0.92 -6.42
CA ALA A 118 11.58 -0.14 -7.08
C ALA A 118 12.96 -0.84 -7.02
N ARG A 119 13.34 -1.36 -5.84
CA ARG A 119 14.61 -2.10 -5.65
C ARG A 119 14.65 -3.39 -6.47
N GLY A 120 13.58 -4.17 -6.45
CA GLY A 120 13.54 -5.47 -7.14
C GLY A 120 13.61 -5.38 -8.65
N PHE A 121 13.07 -4.30 -9.21
CA PHE A 121 13.09 -4.06 -10.66
C PHE A 121 14.18 -3.07 -11.10
N ALA A 122 15.05 -2.58 -10.21
CA ALA A 122 16.06 -1.55 -10.53
C ALA A 122 16.99 -1.92 -11.69
N HIS A 123 17.27 -3.20 -11.88
CA HIS A 123 18.20 -3.70 -12.90
C HIS A 123 17.54 -4.13 -14.21
N ARG A 124 16.22 -3.99 -14.31
CA ARG A 124 15.45 -4.37 -15.52
C ARG A 124 15.20 -3.11 -16.36
N PRO A 125 15.80 -2.98 -17.56
CA PRO A 125 15.64 -1.81 -18.43
C PRO A 125 14.27 -1.83 -19.16
N ASN A 126 13.95 -0.70 -19.77
CA ASN A 126 12.85 -0.55 -20.74
C ASN A 126 11.44 -0.88 -20.20
N ARG A 127 11.16 -0.54 -18.94
CA ARG A 127 9.83 -0.63 -18.35
C ARG A 127 9.38 0.74 -17.83
N LEU A 128 8.08 0.94 -17.78
CA LEU A 128 7.46 2.08 -17.13
C LEU A 128 7.04 1.70 -15.71
N MET A 129 7.53 2.42 -14.70
CA MET A 129 7.15 2.25 -13.30
C MET A 129 6.12 3.31 -12.91
N VAL A 130 4.92 2.89 -12.53
CA VAL A 130 3.80 3.78 -12.19
C VAL A 130 3.39 3.58 -10.74
N GLY A 131 3.45 4.65 -9.95
CA GLY A 131 2.94 4.68 -8.58
C GLY A 131 1.49 5.17 -8.55
N ALA A 132 0.62 4.54 -7.76
CA ALA A 132 -0.78 4.98 -7.63
C ALA A 132 -1.07 5.41 -6.19
N GLU A 133 -1.64 6.60 -6.03
CA GLU A 133 -2.02 7.20 -4.76
C GLU A 133 -3.47 7.71 -4.78
N PRO A 134 -4.18 7.71 -3.63
CA PRO A 134 -5.48 8.37 -3.52
C PRO A 134 -5.36 9.89 -3.69
N LEU A 135 -6.36 10.52 -4.30
CA LEU A 135 -6.40 11.96 -4.53
C LEU A 135 -6.20 12.77 -3.23
N ASP A 136 -6.84 12.33 -2.15
CA ASP A 136 -6.76 13.01 -0.86
C ASP A 136 -5.53 12.60 -0.02
N ALA A 137 -4.67 11.70 -0.54
CA ALA A 137 -3.50 11.19 0.16
C ALA A 137 -2.27 11.05 -0.77
N ALA A 138 -2.13 11.93 -1.76
CA ALA A 138 -1.06 11.89 -2.76
C ALA A 138 0.25 12.52 -2.24
N CYS A 139 0.75 12.02 -1.10
CA CYS A 139 1.92 12.62 -0.43
C CYS A 139 3.23 12.37 -1.17
N VAL A 140 3.37 11.24 -1.85
CA VAL A 140 4.56 10.94 -2.67
C VAL A 140 4.54 11.78 -3.94
N THR A 141 3.40 11.94 -4.61
CA THR A 141 3.25 12.81 -5.77
C THR A 141 3.60 14.27 -5.42
N ALA A 142 3.07 14.78 -4.30
CA ALA A 142 3.41 16.13 -3.82
C ALA A 142 4.91 16.27 -3.52
N SER A 143 5.51 15.24 -2.90
CA SER A 143 6.94 15.21 -2.59
C SER A 143 7.80 15.14 -3.86
N ALA A 144 7.37 14.37 -4.88
CA ALA A 144 8.05 14.29 -6.17
C ALA A 144 8.05 15.64 -6.90
N ALA A 145 6.91 16.32 -6.91
CA ALA A 145 6.79 17.66 -7.48
C ALA A 145 7.67 18.69 -6.76
N ALA A 146 7.83 18.56 -5.43
CA ALA A 146 8.67 19.45 -4.62
C ALA A 146 10.17 19.09 -4.67
N GLY A 147 10.53 17.86 -5.07
CA GLY A 147 11.90 17.35 -5.02
C GLY A 147 12.39 16.96 -3.61
N HIS A 148 11.52 16.97 -2.62
CA HIS A 148 11.80 16.59 -1.23
C HIS A 148 10.51 16.13 -0.54
N ILE A 149 10.64 15.45 0.59
CA ILE A 149 9.48 15.01 1.36
C ILE A 149 8.63 16.20 1.79
N VAL A 150 7.33 16.12 1.49
CA VAL A 150 6.27 17.07 1.89
C VAL A 150 5.23 16.30 2.68
N SER A 151 4.77 16.88 3.78
CA SER A 151 3.60 16.40 4.52
C SER A 151 2.35 17.13 4.05
N LEU A 152 1.30 16.37 3.74
CA LEU A 152 0.00 16.94 3.41
C LEU A 152 -0.67 17.49 4.65
N GLU A 153 -1.35 18.62 4.52
CA GLU A 153 -2.16 19.18 5.60
C GLU A 153 -3.58 18.56 5.61
N GLY A 154 -4.17 18.49 6.79
CA GLY A 154 -5.53 18.01 6.97
C GLY A 154 -5.63 16.48 7.04
N ALA A 155 -6.87 15.99 7.00
CA ALA A 155 -7.17 14.58 7.07
C ALA A 155 -7.19 13.96 5.66
N GLN A 156 -6.62 12.77 5.53
CA GLN A 156 -6.64 11.97 4.32
C GLN A 156 -7.86 11.04 4.34
N HIS A 157 -8.73 11.14 3.34
CA HIS A 157 -9.97 10.39 3.26
C HIS A 157 -10.15 9.74 1.89
N SER A 158 -9.98 8.44 1.83
CA SER A 158 -10.27 7.62 0.66
C SER A 158 -10.73 6.24 1.12
N ALA A 159 -11.53 5.57 0.30
CA ALA A 159 -11.87 4.16 0.49
C ALA A 159 -10.62 3.26 0.48
N MET A 160 -9.55 3.69 -0.18
CA MET A 160 -8.23 3.05 -0.16
C MET A 160 -7.52 3.26 1.20
N ALA A 161 -8.17 2.83 2.28
CA ALA A 161 -7.84 3.19 3.66
C ALA A 161 -6.40 2.88 4.10
N ARG A 162 -5.72 1.91 3.46
CA ARG A 162 -4.32 1.57 3.76
C ARG A 162 -3.32 2.50 3.07
N LEU A 163 -3.82 3.38 2.19
CA LEU A 163 -3.03 4.38 1.47
C LEU A 163 -3.29 5.80 2.00
N ASN A 164 -4.16 5.97 3.00
CA ASN A 164 -4.49 7.26 3.63
C ASN A 164 -3.35 7.76 4.52
N CYS A 165 -2.22 8.12 3.89
CA CYS A 165 -1.01 8.58 4.53
C CYS A 165 -0.70 10.01 4.09
N GLY A 166 -0.35 10.88 5.03
CA GLY A 166 -0.04 12.28 4.74
C GLY A 166 1.44 12.54 4.49
N THR A 167 2.34 11.60 4.88
CA THR A 167 3.79 11.82 4.80
C THR A 167 4.50 10.56 4.32
N PRO A 168 5.37 10.64 3.29
CA PRO A 168 6.20 9.51 2.88
C PRO A 168 7.18 9.11 3.98
N SER A 169 7.49 7.82 4.05
CA SER A 169 8.56 7.31 4.93
C SER A 169 9.92 7.79 4.46
N ASP A 170 10.71 8.39 5.35
CA ASP A 170 12.08 8.86 5.06
C ASP A 170 12.94 7.78 4.40
N LEU A 171 12.78 6.53 4.86
CA LEU A 171 13.55 5.39 4.38
C LEU A 171 13.13 4.93 2.98
N ALA A 172 11.84 5.03 2.65
CA ALA A 172 11.29 4.60 1.36
C ALA A 172 11.49 5.66 0.26
N TRP A 173 11.48 6.93 0.62
CA TRP A 173 11.52 8.06 -0.31
C TRP A 173 12.64 8.00 -1.35
N PRO A 174 13.92 7.70 -1.00
CA PRO A 174 15.01 7.67 -1.98
C PRO A 174 14.81 6.64 -3.09
N ASP A 175 14.18 5.49 -2.78
CA ASP A 175 13.93 4.44 -3.77
C ASP A 175 12.70 4.76 -4.61
N VAL A 176 11.64 5.25 -3.98
CA VAL A 176 10.40 5.61 -4.66
C VAL A 176 10.61 6.79 -5.60
N SER A 177 11.26 7.87 -5.14
CA SER A 177 11.48 9.07 -5.94
C SER A 177 12.39 8.88 -7.15
N ARG A 178 13.23 7.84 -7.14
CA ARG A 178 14.15 7.53 -8.25
C ARG A 178 13.72 6.32 -9.07
N GLY A 179 12.89 5.45 -8.50
CA GLY A 179 12.53 4.19 -9.11
C GLY A 179 11.20 4.21 -9.86
N PHE A 180 10.39 5.25 -9.68
CA PHE A 180 9.12 5.43 -10.38
C PHE A 180 9.23 6.55 -11.42
N ASP A 181 8.72 6.28 -12.63
CA ASP A 181 8.75 7.20 -13.77
C ASP A 181 7.54 8.15 -13.76
N ALA A 182 6.40 7.68 -13.21
CA ALA A 182 5.16 8.44 -13.13
C ALA A 182 4.39 8.14 -11.84
N PHE A 183 3.60 9.12 -11.40
CA PHE A 183 2.67 8.97 -10.28
C PHE A 183 1.26 9.28 -10.77
N SER A 184 0.35 8.33 -10.59
CA SER A 184 -1.07 8.43 -10.91
C SER A 184 -1.85 8.72 -9.65
N VAL A 185 -2.54 9.85 -9.63
CA VAL A 185 -3.42 10.24 -8.54
C VAL A 185 -4.86 9.90 -8.92
N ILE A 186 -5.53 9.07 -8.12
CA ILE A 186 -6.83 8.49 -8.44
C ILE A 186 -7.87 8.77 -7.36
N ASP A 187 -9.11 8.88 -7.77
CA ASP A 187 -10.26 8.90 -6.88
C ASP A 187 -10.74 7.47 -6.53
N ASP A 188 -11.68 7.39 -5.60
CA ASP A 188 -12.25 6.10 -5.19
C ASP A 188 -13.00 5.41 -6.35
N ALA A 189 -13.57 6.16 -7.30
CA ALA A 189 -14.31 5.59 -8.43
C ALA A 189 -13.39 4.80 -9.39
N ALA A 190 -12.17 5.27 -9.64
CA ALA A 190 -11.18 4.57 -10.44
C ALA A 190 -10.78 3.22 -9.80
N THR A 191 -10.59 3.22 -8.49
CA THR A 191 -10.30 1.98 -7.75
C THR A 191 -11.49 1.02 -7.75
N GLU A 192 -12.70 1.51 -7.55
CA GLU A 192 -13.92 0.69 -7.64
C GLU A 192 -14.09 0.06 -9.04
N GLN A 193 -13.74 0.80 -10.11
CA GLN A 193 -13.73 0.26 -11.46
C GLN A 193 -12.73 -0.89 -11.60
N ALA A 194 -11.52 -0.74 -11.06
CA ALA A 194 -10.52 -1.81 -11.04
C ALA A 194 -11.00 -3.04 -10.26
N MET A 195 -11.63 -2.85 -9.09
CA MET A 195 -12.22 -3.94 -8.31
C MET A 195 -13.29 -4.71 -9.10
N ARG A 196 -14.19 -4.00 -9.81
CA ARG A 196 -15.21 -4.63 -10.64
C ARG A 196 -14.61 -5.41 -11.82
N LEU A 197 -13.55 -4.88 -12.43
CA LEU A 197 -12.85 -5.55 -13.52
C LEU A 197 -12.20 -6.86 -13.03
N LEU A 198 -11.44 -6.79 -11.94
CA LEU A 198 -10.83 -7.97 -11.32
C LEU A 198 -11.86 -9.03 -10.91
N ALA A 199 -12.99 -8.61 -10.35
CA ALA A 199 -14.06 -9.52 -9.95
C ALA A 199 -14.69 -10.28 -11.14
N ARG A 200 -14.77 -9.70 -12.35
CA ARG A 200 -15.22 -10.38 -13.56
C ARG A 200 -14.31 -11.55 -13.93
N ASP A 201 -13.02 -11.44 -13.61
CA ASP A 201 -12.02 -12.49 -13.83
C ASP A 201 -11.88 -13.42 -12.60
N GLY A 202 -12.79 -13.31 -11.62
CA GLY A 202 -12.77 -14.15 -10.42
C GLY A 202 -11.72 -13.76 -9.39
N ILE A 203 -11.14 -12.58 -9.51
CA ILE A 203 -10.09 -12.07 -8.60
C ILE A 203 -10.73 -11.11 -7.60
N ALA A 204 -10.68 -11.46 -6.31
CA ALA A 204 -11.18 -10.62 -5.25
C ALA A 204 -10.05 -9.72 -4.69
N ALA A 205 -10.12 -8.43 -4.96
CA ALA A 205 -9.20 -7.43 -4.43
C ALA A 205 -9.96 -6.35 -3.64
N GLY A 206 -9.35 -5.87 -2.56
CA GLY A 206 -9.82 -4.71 -1.81
C GLY A 206 -9.37 -3.40 -2.46
N GLU A 207 -9.83 -2.29 -1.92
CA GLU A 207 -9.66 -0.95 -2.48
C GLU A 207 -8.18 -0.59 -2.64
N SER A 208 -7.39 -0.72 -1.57
CA SER A 208 -5.96 -0.42 -1.62
C SER A 208 -5.20 -1.40 -2.51
N GLY A 209 -5.63 -2.67 -2.56
CA GLY A 209 -5.02 -3.69 -3.40
C GLY A 209 -5.26 -3.47 -4.90
N ALA A 210 -6.39 -2.88 -5.28
CA ALA A 210 -6.75 -2.61 -6.67
C ALA A 210 -6.23 -1.25 -7.18
N ALA A 211 -5.66 -0.41 -6.30
CA ALA A 211 -5.29 0.96 -6.64
C ALA A 211 -4.23 1.05 -7.75
N GLY A 212 -3.26 0.12 -7.78
CA GLY A 212 -2.26 0.08 -8.86
C GLY A 212 -2.92 -0.10 -10.24
N LEU A 213 -3.88 -1.01 -10.37
CA LEU A 213 -4.66 -1.18 -11.60
C LEU A 213 -5.54 0.05 -11.88
N GLY A 214 -6.18 0.62 -10.85
CA GLY A 214 -6.99 1.84 -10.97
C GLY A 214 -6.17 3.01 -11.53
N GLY A 215 -4.92 3.16 -11.09
CA GLY A 215 -4.01 4.17 -11.59
C GLY A 215 -3.66 4.04 -13.06
N LEU A 216 -3.54 2.82 -13.57
CA LEU A 216 -3.33 2.58 -15.00
C LEU A 216 -4.59 2.85 -15.81
N LEU A 217 -5.73 2.30 -15.41
CA LEU A 217 -7.00 2.42 -16.14
C LEU A 217 -7.44 3.87 -16.32
N GLY A 218 -7.16 4.73 -15.37
CA GLY A 218 -7.50 6.15 -15.43
C GLY A 218 -6.57 6.99 -16.32
N ASN A 219 -5.41 6.44 -16.76
CA ASN A 219 -4.34 7.22 -17.40
C ASN A 219 -3.68 6.48 -18.58
N LEU A 220 -4.40 5.58 -19.24
CA LEU A 220 -3.84 4.75 -20.33
C LEU A 220 -3.22 5.59 -21.46
N ASP A 221 -3.94 6.62 -21.91
CA ASP A 221 -3.50 7.49 -23.01
C ASP A 221 -2.30 8.36 -22.58
N GLU A 222 -2.34 8.93 -21.39
CA GLU A 222 -1.27 9.78 -20.84
C GLU A 222 0.02 9.00 -20.59
N LEU A 223 -0.11 7.73 -20.22
CA LEU A 223 1.01 6.81 -20.03
C LEU A 223 1.47 6.17 -21.35
N GLY A 224 0.73 6.39 -22.46
CA GLY A 224 1.03 5.83 -23.77
C GLY A 224 0.87 4.31 -23.85
N LEU A 225 0.01 3.73 -22.99
CA LEU A 225 -0.20 2.28 -22.94
C LEU A 225 -1.08 1.79 -24.07
N THR A 226 -0.75 0.61 -24.59
CA THR A 226 -1.44 -0.05 -25.70
C THR A 226 -1.90 -1.45 -25.31
N SER A 227 -2.69 -2.10 -26.17
CA SER A 227 -3.12 -3.49 -25.97
C SER A 227 -1.98 -4.51 -26.08
N ASP A 228 -0.81 -4.11 -26.57
CA ASP A 228 0.34 -4.98 -26.76
C ASP A 228 1.28 -4.99 -25.53
N ASP A 229 1.08 -4.03 -24.60
CA ASP A 229 1.90 -3.93 -23.40
C ASP A 229 1.56 -5.01 -22.36
N THR A 230 2.58 -5.64 -21.83
CA THR A 230 2.47 -6.54 -20.68
C THR A 230 2.52 -5.75 -19.40
N VAL A 231 1.48 -5.86 -18.59
CA VAL A 231 1.33 -5.08 -17.34
C VAL A 231 1.44 -6.00 -16.13
N LEU A 232 2.28 -5.62 -15.18
CA LEU A 232 2.36 -6.23 -13.86
C LEU A 232 1.69 -5.32 -12.83
N VAL A 233 0.69 -5.86 -12.14
CA VAL A 233 0.06 -5.20 -10.99
C VAL A 233 0.17 -6.08 -9.75
N PHE A 234 0.25 -5.47 -8.58
CA PHE A 234 0.31 -6.16 -7.31
C PHE A 234 -1.00 -6.00 -6.55
N LEU A 235 -1.66 -7.11 -6.23
CA LEU A 235 -2.89 -7.13 -5.46
C LEU A 235 -2.55 -7.50 -4.00
N THR A 236 -2.15 -6.50 -3.22
CA THR A 236 -1.64 -6.70 -1.85
C THR A 236 -2.72 -6.72 -0.78
N GLU A 237 -3.98 -6.50 -1.15
CA GLU A 237 -5.11 -6.53 -0.24
C GLU A 237 -6.30 -7.27 -0.85
N GLY A 238 -6.83 -8.23 -0.09
CA GLY A 238 -8.13 -8.83 -0.37
C GLY A 238 -9.29 -7.94 0.14
N PRO A 239 -10.56 -8.39 -0.01
CA PRO A 239 -11.74 -7.63 0.41
C PRO A 239 -11.88 -7.59 1.94
N THR A 240 -11.01 -6.81 2.60
CA THR A 240 -10.95 -6.69 4.07
C THR A 240 -12.01 -5.74 4.65
N ASP A 241 -12.77 -5.04 3.82
CA ASP A 241 -14.05 -4.42 4.11
C ASP A 241 -15.12 -5.14 3.28
N SER A 242 -15.72 -6.16 3.86
CA SER A 242 -16.65 -7.04 3.14
C SER A 242 -17.96 -6.34 2.75
N ALA A 243 -18.36 -5.31 3.51
CA ALA A 243 -19.55 -4.52 3.22
C ALA A 243 -19.32 -3.64 1.98
N ASN A 244 -18.19 -2.91 1.96
CA ASN A 244 -17.83 -2.08 0.82
C ASN A 244 -17.55 -2.91 -0.43
N TYR A 245 -16.85 -4.04 -0.31
CA TYR A 245 -16.62 -4.94 -1.44
C TYR A 245 -17.94 -5.40 -2.08
N ARG A 246 -18.92 -5.85 -1.29
CA ARG A 246 -20.25 -6.25 -1.80
C ARG A 246 -20.98 -5.10 -2.46
N ARG A 247 -20.89 -3.89 -1.91
CA ARG A 247 -21.48 -2.68 -2.52
C ARG A 247 -20.88 -2.41 -3.91
N VAL A 248 -19.56 -2.49 -4.02
CA VAL A 248 -18.81 -2.17 -5.25
C VAL A 248 -19.02 -3.23 -6.32
N VAL A 249 -18.87 -4.50 -5.96
CA VAL A 249 -18.85 -5.62 -6.91
C VAL A 249 -20.25 -6.22 -7.12
N GLY A 250 -21.11 -6.21 -6.09
CA GLY A 250 -22.45 -6.78 -6.15
C GLY A 250 -23.50 -5.90 -6.85
N GLY A 251 -23.20 -4.62 -7.08
CA GLY A 251 -24.16 -3.65 -7.65
C GLY A 251 -24.42 -3.74 -9.16
N ASN A 252 -23.83 -4.70 -9.88
CA ASN A 252 -23.97 -4.88 -11.33
C ASN A 252 -24.67 -6.19 -11.74
N GLN A 253 -25.68 -6.64 -11.00
CA GLN A 253 -26.58 -7.71 -11.44
C GLN A 253 -27.97 -7.14 -11.79
N GLU A 254 -28.01 -6.09 -12.62
CA GLU A 254 -29.21 -5.71 -13.35
C GLU A 254 -28.88 -5.55 -14.84
#